data_a4538473ca55656155e4731f662e3603
#
_entry.id   a4538473ca55656155e4731f662e3603
#
_cell.length_a   1.000
_cell.length_b   1.000
_cell.length_c   1.000
_cell.angle_alpha   90.00
_cell.angle_beta   90.00
_cell.angle_gamma   90.00
#
_symmetry.space_group_name_H-M   'P 1'
#
loop_
_entity.id
_entity.type
_entity.pdbx_description
1 polymer ?
#
loop_
_entity_poly.entity_id
_entity_poly.type
_entity_poly.pdbx_seq_one_letter_code
_entity_poly.pdbx_strand_id
1 'polypeptide(L)'
;IDRLDARLLIETLCACTHAELIAHPERELSDAQASQLEALTARREAGEPLAYLLGSSWFYGLEFAVSPDVLIPRPETALLVDLAAERAQRIAAPEMVDLGTGSGIVAILLARKFPQATVTAVDISPAALAVAKANAERHGAHIDFRAGHWYAPLGEQRFHLIVANPPYVAEGD
;
A
#
# COMPACT_ATOMS: atom_id res chain seq x y z
N ILE A 1 -5.51 1.14 24.01
CA ILE A 1 -4.51 0.84 22.97
C ILE A 1 -3.14 0.58 23.59
N ASP A 2 -2.25 -0.14 22.91
CA ASP A 2 -0.91 -0.39 23.43
C ASP A 2 0.03 0.83 23.30
N ARG A 3 1.22 0.74 23.92
CA ARG A 3 2.19 1.86 23.92
C ARG A 3 2.77 2.16 22.55
N LEU A 4 2.88 1.16 21.67
CA LEU A 4 3.41 1.34 20.32
C LEU A 4 2.40 2.09 19.45
N ASP A 5 1.14 1.67 19.49
CA ASP A 5 0.05 2.33 18.77
C ASP A 5 -0.09 3.79 19.19
N ALA A 6 -0.13 4.06 20.52
CA ALA A 6 -0.23 5.41 21.06
C ALA A 6 0.94 6.30 20.57
N ARG A 7 2.17 5.77 20.61
CA ARG A 7 3.35 6.49 20.15
C ARG A 7 3.24 6.85 18.67
N LEU A 8 2.92 5.89 17.81
CA LEU A 8 2.83 6.10 16.36
C LEU A 8 1.73 7.10 15.98
N LEU A 9 0.60 7.09 16.69
CA LEU A 9 -0.44 8.09 16.53
C LEU A 9 0.06 9.49 16.91
N ILE A 10 0.78 9.64 18.03
CA ILE A 10 1.32 10.93 18.47
C ILE A 10 2.41 11.41 17.49
N GLU A 11 3.34 10.55 17.08
CA GLU A 11 4.39 10.88 16.09
C GLU A 11 3.74 11.44 14.80
N THR A 12 2.69 10.80 14.33
CA THR A 12 1.97 11.23 13.12
C THR A 12 1.25 12.56 13.33
N LEU A 13 0.50 12.72 14.43
CA LEU A 13 -0.24 13.95 14.73
C LEU A 13 0.65 15.17 14.97
N CYS A 14 1.82 14.94 15.57
CA CYS A 14 2.76 16.01 15.88
C CYS A 14 3.81 16.23 14.79
N ALA A 15 3.78 15.40 13.73
CA ALA A 15 4.80 15.38 12.68
C ALA A 15 6.22 15.33 13.29
N CYS A 16 6.45 14.47 14.27
CA CYS A 16 7.71 14.35 14.99
C CYS A 16 8.20 12.91 15.03
N THR A 17 9.49 12.77 15.29
CA THR A 17 10.16 11.47 15.44
C THR A 17 10.05 10.95 16.87
N HIS A 18 10.29 9.65 17.05
CA HIS A 18 10.39 9.04 18.39
C HIS A 18 11.47 9.70 19.26
N ALA A 19 12.61 10.05 18.65
CA ALA A 19 13.70 10.73 19.37
C ALA A 19 13.26 12.11 19.88
N GLU A 20 12.50 12.86 19.10
CA GLU A 20 11.97 14.16 19.52
C GLU A 20 10.93 14.03 20.64
N LEU A 21 10.09 12.99 20.64
CA LEU A 21 9.18 12.73 21.75
C LEU A 21 9.91 12.42 23.07
N ILE A 22 11.04 11.70 22.98
CA ILE A 22 11.86 11.42 24.17
C ILE A 22 12.62 12.66 24.65
N ALA A 23 13.14 13.47 23.71
CA ALA A 23 13.92 14.66 24.02
C ALA A 23 13.06 15.80 24.60
N HIS A 24 11.77 15.84 24.28
CA HIS A 24 10.84 16.89 24.66
C HIS A 24 9.57 16.34 25.31
N PRO A 25 9.68 15.64 26.46
CA PRO A 25 8.54 15.05 27.14
C PRO A 25 7.55 16.09 27.70
N GLU A 26 8.01 17.34 27.83
CA GLU A 26 7.21 18.49 28.28
C GLU A 26 6.33 19.10 27.18
N ARG A 27 6.45 18.65 25.94
CA ARG A 27 5.68 19.19 24.82
C ARG A 27 4.20 18.88 24.99
N GLU A 28 3.40 19.91 25.10
CA GLU A 28 1.94 19.79 25.18
C GLU A 28 1.33 19.67 23.79
N LEU A 29 0.24 18.91 23.71
CA LEU A 29 -0.60 18.84 22.52
C LEU A 29 -1.52 20.07 22.51
N SER A 30 -1.76 20.63 21.33
CA SER A 30 -2.86 21.60 21.18
C SER A 30 -4.19 20.91 21.38
N ASP A 31 -5.23 21.70 21.72
CA ASP A 31 -6.62 21.17 21.89
C ASP A 31 -7.10 20.39 20.67
N ALA A 32 -6.74 20.85 19.46
CA ALA A 32 -7.08 20.17 18.21
C ALA A 32 -6.36 18.81 18.09
N GLN A 33 -5.06 18.74 18.44
CA GLN A 33 -4.31 17.50 18.44
C GLN A 33 -4.82 16.53 19.51
N ALA A 34 -5.15 17.03 20.71
CA ALA A 34 -5.70 16.21 21.78
C ALA A 34 -7.05 15.59 21.36
N SER A 35 -7.97 16.39 20.84
CA SER A 35 -9.26 15.90 20.33
C SER A 35 -9.09 14.88 19.19
N GLN A 36 -8.16 15.11 18.28
CA GLN A 36 -7.88 14.18 17.18
C GLN A 36 -7.26 12.86 17.69
N LEU A 37 -6.36 12.93 18.68
CA LEU A 37 -5.78 11.74 19.32
C LEU A 37 -6.86 10.91 20.02
N GLU A 38 -7.78 11.54 20.75
CA GLU A 38 -8.92 10.85 21.36
C GLU A 38 -9.78 10.12 20.33
N ALA A 39 -10.12 10.79 19.23
CA ALA A 39 -10.91 10.20 18.15
C ALA A 39 -10.19 8.98 17.50
N LEU A 40 -8.90 9.10 17.21
CA LEU A 40 -8.08 8.00 16.65
C LEU A 40 -7.94 6.84 17.65
N THR A 41 -7.77 7.15 18.93
CA THR A 41 -7.70 6.15 20.01
C THR A 41 -9.00 5.36 20.08
N ALA A 42 -10.14 6.03 20.07
CA ALA A 42 -11.46 5.38 20.11
C ALA A 42 -11.67 4.46 18.89
N ARG A 43 -11.27 4.89 17.69
CA ARG A 43 -11.33 4.07 16.48
C ARG A 43 -10.41 2.84 16.59
N ARG A 44 -9.21 3.03 17.14
CA ARG A 44 -8.27 1.91 17.36
C ARG A 44 -8.79 0.90 18.37
N GLU A 45 -9.42 1.35 19.46
CA GLU A 45 -10.06 0.49 20.46
C GLU A 45 -11.28 -0.26 19.90
N ALA A 46 -11.98 0.33 18.93
CA ALA A 46 -13.02 -0.35 18.16
C ALA A 46 -12.49 -1.39 17.15
N GLY A 47 -11.17 -1.61 17.07
CA GLY A 47 -10.53 -2.63 16.24
C GLY A 47 -10.07 -2.14 14.87
N GLU A 48 -10.15 -0.85 14.57
CA GLU A 48 -9.66 -0.34 13.29
C GLU A 48 -8.14 -0.54 13.16
N PRO A 49 -7.64 -1.06 12.03
CA PRO A 49 -6.22 -1.27 11.83
C PRO A 49 -5.40 0.01 11.92
N LEU A 50 -4.28 -0.03 12.66
CA LEU A 50 -3.42 1.14 12.85
C LEU A 50 -2.97 1.77 11.52
N ALA A 51 -2.66 0.96 10.51
CA ALA A 51 -2.23 1.46 9.20
C ALA A 51 -3.28 2.37 8.53
N TYR A 52 -4.57 2.10 8.72
CA TYR A 52 -5.63 2.98 8.21
C TYR A 52 -5.75 4.27 9.01
N LEU A 53 -5.50 4.22 10.32
CA LEU A 53 -5.47 5.41 11.17
C LEU A 53 -4.29 6.33 10.84
N LEU A 54 -3.14 5.73 10.52
CA LEU A 54 -1.94 6.44 10.08
C LEU A 54 -2.00 6.88 8.60
N GLY A 55 -2.89 6.26 7.80
CA GLY A 55 -2.98 6.48 6.36
C GLY A 55 -1.81 5.90 5.56
N SER A 56 -0.91 5.17 6.21
CA SER A 56 0.27 4.60 5.55
C SER A 56 0.70 3.26 6.16
N SER A 57 1.45 2.50 5.37
CA SER A 57 2.08 1.24 5.78
C SER A 57 3.45 1.10 5.13
N TRP A 58 4.42 0.64 5.90
CA TRP A 58 5.76 0.34 5.39
C TRP A 58 5.82 -1.06 4.80
N PHE A 59 6.34 -1.14 3.59
CA PHE A 59 6.52 -2.40 2.90
C PHE A 59 7.75 -2.35 2.00
N TYR A 60 8.61 -3.35 2.06
CA TYR A 60 9.82 -3.46 1.23
C TYR A 60 10.76 -2.24 1.34
N GLY A 61 10.81 -1.61 2.53
CA GLY A 61 11.61 -0.40 2.78
C GLY A 61 11.03 0.89 2.21
N LEU A 62 9.79 0.86 1.72
CA LEU A 62 9.06 2.01 1.18
C LEU A 62 7.78 2.24 1.98
N GLU A 63 7.38 3.50 2.09
CA GLU A 63 6.11 3.87 2.70
C GLU A 63 5.03 4.03 1.64
N PHE A 64 3.94 3.28 1.78
CA PHE A 64 2.78 3.31 0.88
C PHE A 64 1.58 3.92 1.57
N ALA A 65 0.86 4.80 0.90
CA ALA A 65 -0.47 5.24 1.33
C ALA A 65 -1.43 4.04 1.31
N VAL A 66 -2.23 3.92 2.37
CA VAL A 66 -3.29 2.93 2.47
C VAL A 66 -4.56 3.57 3.03
N SER A 67 -5.72 3.05 2.65
CA SER A 67 -7.03 3.43 3.13
C SER A 67 -7.91 2.19 3.27
N PRO A 68 -9.10 2.28 3.85
CA PRO A 68 -10.06 1.17 3.87
C PRO A 68 -10.45 0.62 2.49
N ASP A 69 -10.13 1.34 1.41
CA ASP A 69 -10.40 0.90 0.04
C ASP A 69 -9.40 -0.13 -0.49
N VAL A 70 -8.27 -0.35 0.22
CA VAL A 70 -7.20 -1.24 -0.20
C VAL A 70 -6.76 -2.17 0.93
N LEU A 71 -6.31 -3.36 0.58
CA LEU A 71 -5.74 -4.29 1.55
C LEU A 71 -4.42 -3.73 2.10
N ILE A 72 -4.27 -3.74 3.43
CA ILE A 72 -2.96 -3.49 4.07
C ILE A 72 -1.99 -4.58 3.62
N PRO A 73 -0.79 -4.22 3.15
CA PRO A 73 0.20 -5.19 2.69
C PRO A 73 0.45 -6.29 3.71
N ARG A 74 0.44 -7.53 3.24
CA ARG A 74 0.74 -8.71 4.07
C ARG A 74 2.18 -9.18 3.81
N PRO A 75 2.86 -9.77 4.79
CA PRO A 75 4.22 -10.30 4.61
C PRO A 75 4.36 -11.25 3.41
N GLU A 76 3.32 -12.03 3.11
CA GLU A 76 3.27 -12.97 1.99
C GLU A 76 3.36 -12.27 0.63
N THR A 77 2.93 -11.00 0.55
CA THR A 77 3.06 -10.19 -0.67
C THR A 77 4.54 -9.96 -1.04
N ALA A 78 5.45 -9.98 -0.06
CA ALA A 78 6.89 -9.88 -0.34
C ALA A 78 7.39 -11.08 -1.15
N LEU A 79 6.96 -12.29 -0.79
CA LEU A 79 7.30 -13.50 -1.53
C LEU A 79 6.79 -13.44 -2.97
N LEU A 80 5.57 -12.92 -3.19
CA LEU A 80 5.03 -12.74 -4.53
C LEU A 80 5.92 -11.82 -5.39
N VAL A 81 6.36 -10.68 -4.81
CA VAL A 81 7.27 -9.75 -5.49
C VAL A 81 8.61 -10.42 -5.82
N ASP A 82 9.18 -11.20 -4.89
CA ASP A 82 10.46 -11.87 -5.10
C ASP A 82 10.37 -12.94 -6.18
N LEU A 83 9.35 -13.79 -6.15
CA LEU A 83 9.12 -14.82 -7.16
C LEU A 83 8.84 -14.21 -8.55
N ALA A 84 8.05 -13.15 -8.60
CA ALA A 84 7.79 -12.40 -9.83
C ALA A 84 9.09 -11.84 -10.42
N ALA A 85 9.91 -11.24 -9.57
CA ALA A 85 11.19 -10.67 -9.96
C ALA A 85 12.19 -11.76 -10.46
N GLU A 86 12.25 -12.90 -9.79
CA GLU A 86 13.07 -14.05 -10.22
C GLU A 86 12.69 -14.51 -11.64
N ARG A 87 11.39 -14.56 -11.95
CA ARG A 87 10.92 -14.99 -13.27
C ARG A 87 11.18 -13.93 -14.35
N ALA A 88 11.03 -12.65 -14.01
CA ALA A 88 11.23 -11.54 -14.94
C ALA A 88 12.69 -11.24 -15.26
N GLN A 89 13.65 -11.57 -14.38
CA GLN A 89 15.06 -11.16 -14.50
C GLN A 89 15.78 -11.61 -15.78
N ARG A 90 15.26 -12.63 -16.47
CA ARG A 90 15.84 -13.15 -17.74
C ARG A 90 15.21 -12.53 -18.99
N ILE A 91 14.25 -11.62 -18.82
CA ILE A 91 13.53 -10.96 -19.90
C ILE A 91 13.99 -9.50 -19.97
N ALA A 92 14.54 -9.08 -21.10
CA ALA A 92 15.16 -7.76 -21.24
C ALA A 92 14.17 -6.60 -21.02
N ALA A 93 12.94 -6.73 -21.53
CA ALA A 93 11.85 -5.75 -21.35
C ALA A 93 10.55 -6.52 -21.04
N PRO A 94 10.35 -6.96 -19.78
CA PRO A 94 9.18 -7.76 -19.45
C PRO A 94 7.90 -6.95 -19.50
N GLU A 95 6.87 -7.52 -20.10
CA GLU A 95 5.48 -7.04 -20.00
C GLU A 95 4.81 -7.77 -18.84
N MET A 96 4.37 -7.04 -17.84
CA MET A 96 3.84 -7.58 -16.61
C MET A 96 2.47 -7.00 -16.31
N VAL A 97 1.59 -7.78 -15.69
CA VAL A 97 0.30 -7.29 -15.19
C VAL A 97 0.08 -7.73 -13.75
N ASP A 98 -0.42 -6.80 -12.95
CA ASP A 98 -0.86 -7.01 -11.57
C ASP A 98 -2.38 -6.92 -11.52
N LEU A 99 -3.04 -8.03 -11.21
CA LEU A 99 -4.50 -8.15 -11.18
C LEU A 99 -5.02 -8.04 -9.73
N GLY A 100 -5.93 -7.12 -9.47
CA GLY A 100 -6.35 -6.76 -8.11
C GLY A 100 -5.25 -5.99 -7.40
N THR A 101 -4.74 -4.93 -8.04
CA THR A 101 -3.52 -4.23 -7.60
C THR A 101 -3.64 -3.54 -6.24
N GLY A 102 -4.88 -3.24 -5.78
CA GLY A 102 -5.14 -2.59 -4.50
C GLY A 102 -4.37 -1.27 -4.36
N SER A 103 -3.45 -1.20 -3.42
CA SER A 103 -2.59 -0.02 -3.20
C SER A 103 -1.45 0.16 -4.23
N GLY A 104 -1.35 -0.75 -5.22
CA GLY A 104 -0.34 -0.69 -6.27
C GLY A 104 1.02 -1.27 -5.88
N ILE A 105 1.18 -1.83 -4.70
CA ILE A 105 2.47 -2.22 -4.12
C ILE A 105 3.24 -3.18 -5.03
N VAL A 106 2.62 -4.26 -5.52
CA VAL A 106 3.29 -5.26 -6.36
C VAL A 106 3.73 -4.63 -7.68
N ALA A 107 2.81 -3.94 -8.36
CA ALA A 107 3.09 -3.25 -9.62
C ALA A 107 4.23 -2.22 -9.46
N ILE A 108 4.20 -1.40 -8.40
CA ILE A 108 5.21 -0.36 -8.13
C ILE A 108 6.58 -0.98 -7.87
N LEU A 109 6.66 -2.01 -7.03
CA LEU A 109 7.93 -2.67 -6.73
C LEU A 109 8.53 -3.34 -7.97
N LEU A 110 7.71 -3.96 -8.81
CA LEU A 110 8.16 -4.56 -10.07
C LEU A 110 8.62 -3.48 -11.06
N ALA A 111 7.87 -2.40 -11.25
CA ALA A 111 8.26 -1.30 -12.13
C ALA A 111 9.60 -0.65 -11.70
N ARG A 112 9.82 -0.46 -10.39
CA ARG A 112 11.07 0.09 -9.86
C ARG A 112 12.24 -0.88 -10.00
N LYS A 113 12.01 -2.18 -9.86
CA LYS A 113 13.04 -3.22 -9.99
C LYS A 113 13.43 -3.47 -11.44
N PHE A 114 12.52 -3.24 -12.38
CA PHE A 114 12.71 -3.43 -13.81
C PHE A 114 12.37 -2.15 -14.59
N PRO A 115 13.27 -1.16 -14.66
CA PRO A 115 12.99 0.13 -15.33
C PRO A 115 12.65 0.01 -16.83
N GLN A 116 12.98 -1.13 -17.47
CA GLN A 116 12.67 -1.40 -18.87
C GLN A 116 11.33 -2.15 -19.05
N ALA A 117 10.68 -2.51 -17.95
CA ALA A 117 9.41 -3.23 -18.01
C ALA A 117 8.24 -2.32 -18.39
N THR A 118 7.28 -2.90 -19.07
CA THR A 118 5.93 -2.34 -19.16
C THR A 118 5.06 -3.01 -18.10
N VAL A 119 4.59 -2.22 -17.14
CA VAL A 119 3.74 -2.73 -16.05
C VAL A 119 2.34 -2.19 -16.20
N THR A 120 1.37 -3.10 -16.27
CA THR A 120 -0.06 -2.79 -16.21
C THR A 120 -0.61 -3.20 -14.86
N ALA A 121 -1.48 -2.38 -14.27
CA ALA A 121 -2.15 -2.68 -13.01
C ALA A 121 -3.67 -2.56 -13.18
N VAL A 122 -4.39 -3.59 -12.77
CA VAL A 122 -5.84 -3.68 -12.92
C VAL A 122 -6.49 -3.77 -11.54
N ASP A 123 -7.54 -3.01 -11.35
CA ASP A 123 -8.43 -3.18 -10.19
C ASP A 123 -9.87 -2.87 -10.59
N ILE A 124 -10.82 -3.53 -9.94
CA ILE A 124 -12.24 -3.26 -10.13
C ILE A 124 -12.67 -1.98 -9.39
N SER A 125 -11.98 -1.62 -8.31
CA SER A 125 -12.28 -0.46 -7.47
C SER A 125 -11.57 0.81 -7.99
N PRO A 126 -12.32 1.83 -8.45
CA PRO A 126 -11.74 3.12 -8.78
C PRO A 126 -11.04 3.80 -7.57
N ALA A 127 -11.54 3.57 -6.35
CA ALA A 127 -10.93 4.09 -5.13
C ALA A 127 -9.55 3.45 -4.87
N ALA A 128 -9.44 2.12 -5.04
CA ALA A 128 -8.15 1.43 -4.97
C ALA A 128 -7.16 1.95 -6.02
N LEU A 129 -7.63 2.14 -7.27
CA LEU A 129 -6.78 2.71 -8.33
C LEU A 129 -6.33 4.15 -8.03
N ALA A 130 -7.14 4.94 -7.33
CA ALA A 130 -6.73 6.28 -6.90
C ALA A 130 -5.57 6.21 -5.90
N VAL A 131 -5.65 5.30 -4.92
CA VAL A 131 -4.55 5.04 -3.97
C VAL A 131 -3.31 4.54 -4.69
N ALA A 132 -3.46 3.57 -5.62
CA ALA A 132 -2.34 3.01 -6.38
C ALA A 132 -1.63 4.06 -7.24
N LYS A 133 -2.37 4.96 -7.89
CA LYS A 133 -1.82 6.08 -8.68
C LYS A 133 -1.02 7.04 -7.81
N ALA A 134 -1.57 7.46 -6.66
CA ALA A 134 -0.87 8.32 -5.71
C ALA A 134 0.43 7.68 -5.21
N ASN A 135 0.41 6.39 -4.92
CA ASN A 135 1.62 5.64 -4.55
C ASN A 135 2.63 5.56 -5.71
N ALA A 136 2.17 5.32 -6.94
CA ALA A 136 3.05 5.27 -8.11
C ALA A 136 3.75 6.62 -8.35
N GLU A 137 3.02 7.73 -8.26
CA GLU A 137 3.57 9.09 -8.33
C GLU A 137 4.60 9.34 -7.23
N ARG A 138 4.27 9.01 -5.98
CA ARG A 138 5.16 9.16 -4.82
C ARG A 138 6.48 8.40 -5.02
N HIS A 139 6.44 7.24 -5.64
CA HIS A 139 7.60 6.38 -5.84
C HIS A 139 8.25 6.49 -7.23
N GLY A 140 7.79 7.39 -8.08
CA GLY A 140 8.30 7.60 -9.43
C GLY A 140 8.18 6.37 -10.33
N ALA A 141 7.11 5.57 -10.14
CA ALA A 141 6.85 4.37 -10.93
C ALA A 141 5.88 4.65 -12.09
N HIS A 142 6.26 4.24 -13.30
CA HIS A 142 5.41 4.37 -14.49
C HIS A 142 4.60 3.09 -14.67
N ILE A 143 3.27 3.19 -14.52
CA ILE A 143 2.34 2.06 -14.55
C ILE A 143 1.11 2.45 -15.35
N ASP A 144 0.64 1.56 -16.21
CA ASP A 144 -0.63 1.68 -16.94
C ASP A 144 -1.77 1.14 -16.05
N PHE A 145 -2.56 2.04 -15.47
CA PHE A 145 -3.67 1.71 -14.58
C PHE A 145 -4.98 1.57 -15.34
N ARG A 146 -5.64 0.42 -15.21
CA ARG A 146 -6.90 0.12 -15.89
C ARG A 146 -7.97 -0.32 -14.89
N ALA A 147 -9.14 0.31 -14.98
CA ALA A 147 -10.31 -0.09 -14.21
C ALA A 147 -11.03 -1.25 -14.89
N GLY A 148 -11.34 -2.31 -14.16
CA GLY A 148 -12.11 -3.43 -14.68
C GLY A 148 -11.92 -4.72 -13.90
N HIS A 149 -12.70 -5.73 -14.29
CA HIS A 149 -12.69 -7.04 -13.65
C HIS A 149 -11.70 -7.97 -14.35
N TRP A 150 -10.68 -8.40 -13.61
CA TRP A 150 -9.65 -9.34 -14.07
C TRP A 150 -9.05 -8.95 -15.43
N TYR A 151 -9.24 -9.77 -16.45
CA TYR A 151 -8.68 -9.60 -17.79
C TYR A 151 -9.51 -8.69 -18.70
N ALA A 152 -10.74 -8.32 -18.29
CA ALA A 152 -11.65 -7.58 -19.16
C ALA A 152 -11.05 -6.29 -19.76
N PRO A 153 -10.29 -5.45 -19.02
CA PRO A 153 -9.71 -4.23 -19.58
C PRO A 153 -8.45 -4.46 -20.42
N LEU A 154 -7.97 -5.70 -20.55
CA LEU A 154 -6.70 -6.02 -21.20
C LEU A 154 -6.87 -6.41 -22.67
N GLY A 155 -8.08 -6.79 -23.12
CA GLY A 155 -8.35 -7.25 -24.48
C GLY A 155 -7.51 -8.48 -24.84
N GLU A 156 -6.83 -8.43 -25.99
CA GLU A 156 -5.95 -9.50 -26.49
C GLU A 156 -4.47 -9.32 -26.08
N GLN A 157 -4.17 -8.36 -25.23
CA GLN A 157 -2.80 -8.09 -24.78
C GLN A 157 -2.23 -9.33 -24.08
N ARG A 158 -0.96 -9.62 -24.37
CA ARG A 158 -0.24 -10.75 -23.79
C ARG A 158 0.82 -10.23 -22.82
N PHE A 159 1.09 -10.98 -21.78
CA PHE A 159 2.07 -10.62 -20.74
C PHE A 159 3.05 -11.77 -20.56
N HIS A 160 4.28 -11.41 -20.27
CA HIS A 160 5.33 -12.37 -19.87
C HIS A 160 5.09 -12.87 -18.45
N LEU A 161 4.47 -12.01 -17.60
CA LEU A 161 4.18 -12.32 -16.21
C LEU A 161 2.82 -11.75 -15.79
N ILE A 162 2.03 -12.59 -15.15
CA ILE A 162 0.76 -12.21 -14.52
C ILE A 162 0.91 -12.48 -13.03
N VAL A 163 0.70 -11.47 -12.22
CA VAL A 163 0.68 -11.57 -10.77
C VAL A 163 -0.70 -11.20 -10.24
N ALA A 164 -1.10 -11.83 -9.15
CA ALA A 164 -2.36 -11.52 -8.48
C ALA A 164 -2.25 -11.86 -6.99
N ASN A 165 -2.69 -10.94 -6.15
CA ASN A 165 -2.89 -11.17 -4.71
C ASN A 165 -4.32 -10.76 -4.33
N PRO A 166 -5.34 -11.49 -4.82
CA PRO A 166 -6.73 -11.13 -4.58
C PRO A 166 -7.09 -11.31 -3.10
N PRO A 167 -8.16 -10.63 -2.64
CA PRO A 167 -8.67 -10.87 -1.29
C PRO A 167 -9.06 -12.34 -1.11
N TYR A 168 -8.92 -12.85 0.11
CA TYR A 168 -9.38 -14.19 0.45
C TYR A 168 -10.90 -14.26 0.32
N VAL A 169 -11.38 -15.27 -0.41
CA VAL A 169 -12.81 -15.53 -0.57
C VAL A 169 -13.29 -16.31 0.65
N ALA A 170 -14.41 -15.88 1.26
CA ALA A 170 -15.04 -16.66 2.32
C ALA A 170 -15.65 -17.94 1.75
N GLU A 171 -15.62 -19.04 2.50
CA GLU A 171 -16.32 -20.27 2.09
C GLU A 171 -17.82 -19.97 1.97
N GLY A 172 -18.36 -20.07 0.76
CA GLY A 172 -19.78 -19.91 0.46
C GLY A 172 -20.16 -18.67 -0.40
N ASP A 173 -19.21 -17.90 -0.87
CA ASP A 173 -19.42 -16.82 -1.86
C ASP A 173 -19.29 -17.33 -3.31
#